data_340ecfe5e56c39c586435abda3382d19
#
_entry.id   340ecfe5e56c39c586435abda3382d19
#
_cell.length_a   1.000
_cell.length_b   1.000
_cell.length_c   1.000
_cell.angle_alpha   90.00
_cell.angle_beta   90.00
_cell.angle_gamma   90.00
#
_symmetry.space_group_name_H-M   'P 1'
#
loop_
_entity.id
_entity.type
_entity.pdbx_description
1 polymer ?
#
loop_
_entity_poly.entity_id
_entity_poly.type
_entity_poly.pdbx_seq_one_letter_code
_entity_poly.pdbx_strand_id
1 'polypeptide(L)'
;MNIFLYFLTVAIWGTTWIAITFQLGVVPAPVSIAFRFWIASAALMLFLIATRKPIWPPRSAWRYLLAQGLALFCCNFLCFYYASQWVPSGLVAVVFSTAPIWNAINGRLFMGRPIRRQVVGGALLGLGGIALLFLPQMRGHWNDSGMLLGLGLALLGTVCFSTGNLLSSRMQALGLTPWLTNTWAMLIGATILGCGAWLLNMPFALEPTMRYAASLLYLAIPGSVVGFTAYLLLVGRIGPDRAAYSTVLFPVVALSVSTVLEGYQWSALAVGGLLLVLGGNVLAFMPAGARLSRSPGATTAPAGPVRGA
;
A
#
# COMPACT_ATOMS: atom_id res chain seq x y z
N MET A 1 21.10 0.88 3.88
CA MET A 1 19.93 0.63 4.75
C MET A 1 18.60 0.92 4.05
N ASN A 2 18.39 2.06 3.37
CA ASN A 2 17.12 2.32 2.65
C ASN A 2 16.88 1.36 1.47
N ILE A 3 17.94 1.00 0.72
CA ILE A 3 17.88 0.01 -0.37
C ILE A 3 17.45 -1.36 0.15
N PHE A 4 17.98 -1.79 1.29
CA PHE A 4 17.59 -3.05 1.93
C PHE A 4 16.10 -3.05 2.30
N LEU A 5 15.60 -2.01 2.97
CA LEU A 5 14.18 -1.88 3.32
C LEU A 5 13.29 -1.86 2.08
N TYR A 6 13.75 -1.23 1.01
CA TYR A 6 13.04 -1.18 -0.27
C TYR A 6 12.86 -2.58 -0.86
N PHE A 7 13.95 -3.32 -1.10
CA PHE A 7 13.88 -4.66 -1.68
C PHE A 7 13.21 -5.68 -0.75
N LEU A 8 13.40 -5.56 0.57
CA LEU A 8 12.70 -6.38 1.55
C LEU A 8 11.18 -6.20 1.44
N THR A 9 10.73 -4.95 1.33
CA THR A 9 9.29 -4.65 1.14
C THR A 9 8.78 -5.22 -0.18
N VAL A 10 9.54 -5.07 -1.28
CA VAL A 10 9.16 -5.60 -2.59
C VAL A 10 9.04 -7.13 -2.55
N ALA A 11 10.03 -7.81 -2.01
CA ALA A 11 10.03 -9.28 -1.94
C ALA A 11 8.86 -9.82 -1.09
N ILE A 12 8.66 -9.23 0.09
CA ILE A 12 7.58 -9.66 1.00
C ILE A 12 6.22 -9.34 0.37
N TRP A 13 5.94 -8.09 0.03
CA TRP A 13 4.61 -7.71 -0.43
C TRP A 13 4.29 -8.16 -1.84
N GLY A 14 5.30 -8.39 -2.69
CA GLY A 14 5.10 -9.01 -4.00
C GLY A 14 4.55 -10.44 -3.90
N THR A 15 4.90 -11.17 -2.83
CA THR A 15 4.47 -12.56 -2.59
C THR A 15 3.30 -12.70 -1.62
N THR A 16 2.90 -11.64 -0.89
CA THR A 16 1.74 -11.71 0.01
C THR A 16 0.40 -11.84 -0.72
N TRP A 17 0.32 -11.40 -1.97
CA TRP A 17 -0.92 -11.46 -2.76
C TRP A 17 -1.40 -12.89 -2.97
N ILE A 18 -0.50 -13.79 -3.38
CA ILE A 18 -0.84 -15.22 -3.52
C ILE A 18 -1.15 -15.87 -2.15
N ALA A 19 -0.47 -15.45 -1.09
CA ALA A 19 -0.74 -15.98 0.24
C ALA A 19 -2.15 -15.60 0.74
N ILE A 20 -2.72 -14.48 0.29
CA ILE A 20 -4.12 -14.11 0.56
C ILE A 20 -5.06 -15.13 -0.09
N THR A 21 -4.82 -15.56 -1.33
CA THR A 21 -5.71 -16.53 -1.99
C THR A 21 -5.74 -17.88 -1.29
N PHE A 22 -4.65 -18.24 -0.59
CA PHE A 22 -4.60 -19.46 0.22
C PHE A 22 -5.45 -19.41 1.49
N GLN A 23 -5.96 -18.25 1.85
CA GLN A 23 -6.88 -18.06 2.98
C GLN A 23 -8.34 -17.92 2.55
N LEU A 24 -8.62 -17.91 1.24
CA LEU A 24 -9.97 -17.82 0.73
C LEU A 24 -10.64 -19.19 0.74
N GLY A 25 -11.90 -19.24 1.07
CA GLY A 25 -12.73 -20.45 1.02
C GLY A 25 -13.49 -20.73 2.32
N VAL A 26 -12.96 -21.58 3.19
CA VAL A 26 -13.67 -22.09 4.36
C VAL A 26 -13.82 -21.04 5.46
N VAL A 27 -12.74 -20.29 5.74
CA VAL A 27 -12.75 -19.27 6.79
C VAL A 27 -13.24 -17.93 6.23
N PRO A 28 -14.22 -17.28 6.86
CA PRO A 28 -14.66 -15.96 6.43
C PRO A 28 -13.51 -14.95 6.41
N ALA A 29 -13.44 -14.12 5.37
CA ALA A 29 -12.37 -13.13 5.20
C ALA A 29 -12.18 -12.22 6.42
N PRO A 30 -13.24 -11.66 7.06
CA PRO A 30 -13.07 -10.85 8.28
C PRO A 30 -12.38 -11.60 9.42
N VAL A 31 -12.67 -12.90 9.58
CA VAL A 31 -12.07 -13.75 10.61
C VAL A 31 -10.59 -14.02 10.32
N SER A 32 -10.25 -14.39 9.07
CA SER A 32 -8.86 -14.59 8.65
C SER A 32 -8.01 -13.32 8.83
N ILE A 33 -8.55 -12.15 8.47
CA ILE A 33 -7.87 -10.86 8.63
C ILE A 33 -7.73 -10.51 10.12
N ALA A 34 -8.73 -10.79 10.95
CA ALA A 34 -8.67 -10.55 12.39
C ALA A 34 -7.55 -11.40 13.02
N PHE A 35 -7.50 -12.71 12.77
CA PHE A 35 -6.42 -13.58 13.25
C PHE A 35 -5.04 -13.10 12.79
N ARG A 36 -4.90 -12.74 11.52
CA ARG A 36 -3.65 -12.20 10.96
C ARG A 36 -3.16 -11.00 11.77
N PHE A 37 -4.02 -10.03 12.04
CA PHE A 37 -3.59 -8.80 12.71
C PHE A 37 -3.55 -8.90 14.23
N TRP A 38 -4.30 -9.81 14.87
CA TRP A 38 -4.10 -10.14 16.28
C TRP A 38 -2.72 -10.77 16.51
N ILE A 39 -2.31 -11.74 15.66
CA ILE A 39 -0.97 -12.35 15.73
C ILE A 39 0.10 -11.28 15.48
N ALA A 40 -0.06 -10.45 14.45
CA ALA A 40 0.90 -9.39 14.11
C ALA A 40 1.02 -8.34 15.22
N SER A 41 -0.10 -7.90 15.80
CA SER A 41 -0.13 -6.96 16.92
C SER A 41 0.52 -7.55 18.16
N ALA A 42 0.20 -8.80 18.50
CA ALA A 42 0.82 -9.51 19.64
C ALA A 42 2.34 -9.61 19.46
N ALA A 43 2.82 -9.99 18.27
CA ALA A 43 4.24 -10.06 17.98
C ALA A 43 4.94 -8.69 18.11
N LEU A 44 4.32 -7.62 17.60
CA LEU A 44 4.85 -6.26 17.76
C LEU A 44 4.82 -5.80 19.22
N MET A 45 3.76 -6.12 19.97
CA MET A 45 3.66 -5.79 21.40
C MET A 45 4.79 -6.49 22.19
N LEU A 46 4.99 -7.79 21.95
CA LEU A 46 6.10 -8.55 22.55
C LEU A 46 7.46 -7.94 22.18
N PHE A 47 7.64 -7.52 20.94
CA PHE A 47 8.86 -6.82 20.52
C PHE A 47 9.07 -5.51 21.29
N LEU A 48 8.03 -4.68 21.45
CA LEU A 48 8.12 -3.43 22.23
C LEU A 48 8.50 -3.69 23.69
N ILE A 49 7.86 -4.69 24.33
CA ILE A 49 8.15 -5.08 25.71
C ILE A 49 9.58 -5.59 25.83
N ALA A 50 10.00 -6.54 24.97
CA ALA A 50 11.33 -7.14 25.00
C ALA A 50 12.46 -6.09 24.76
N THR A 51 12.18 -5.08 23.96
CA THR A 51 13.13 -3.98 23.67
C THR A 51 12.97 -2.77 24.60
N ARG A 52 12.13 -2.89 25.63
CA ARG A 52 11.85 -1.83 26.64
C ARG A 52 11.44 -0.50 26.01
N LYS A 53 10.74 -0.55 24.88
CA LYS A 53 10.21 0.65 24.20
C LYS A 53 8.86 1.04 24.80
N PRO A 54 8.46 2.33 24.65
CA PRO A 54 7.12 2.75 25.06
C PRO A 54 6.04 1.90 24.40
N ILE A 55 5.11 1.35 25.20
CA ILE A 55 4.00 0.53 24.72
C ILE A 55 2.69 1.30 24.63
N TRP A 56 2.58 2.44 25.32
CA TRP A 56 1.38 3.26 25.33
C TRP A 56 1.55 4.51 24.47
N PRO A 57 0.63 4.74 23.52
CA PRO A 57 0.62 6.00 22.77
C PRO A 57 0.03 7.13 23.63
N PRO A 58 0.39 8.39 23.34
CA PRO A 58 -0.22 9.55 24.00
C PRO A 58 -1.71 9.64 23.65
N ARG A 59 -2.51 10.21 24.56
CA ARG A 59 -3.97 10.34 24.39
C ARG A 59 -4.38 11.00 23.07
N SER A 60 -3.62 11.95 22.58
CA SER A 60 -3.86 12.66 21.31
C SER A 60 -3.71 11.78 20.07
N ALA A 61 -2.99 10.62 20.16
CA ALA A 61 -2.77 9.73 19.04
C ALA A 61 -3.95 8.78 18.76
N TRP A 62 -4.81 8.51 19.75
CA TRP A 62 -5.85 7.49 19.65
C TRP A 62 -6.82 7.70 18.49
N ARG A 63 -7.22 8.93 18.20
CA ARG A 63 -8.07 9.25 17.05
C ARG A 63 -7.41 8.87 15.72
N TYR A 64 -6.10 9.08 15.61
CA TYR A 64 -5.33 8.72 14.40
C TYR A 64 -5.09 7.22 14.32
N LEU A 65 -4.87 6.54 15.45
CA LEU A 65 -4.72 5.09 15.53
C LEU A 65 -6.02 4.38 15.16
N LEU A 66 -7.17 4.88 15.64
CA LEU A 66 -8.49 4.36 15.26
C LEU A 66 -8.72 4.52 13.76
N ALA A 67 -8.47 5.71 13.21
CA ALA A 67 -8.62 5.97 11.79
C ALA A 67 -7.65 5.13 10.94
N GLN A 68 -6.39 4.96 11.37
CA GLN A 68 -5.42 4.11 10.70
C GLN A 68 -5.81 2.62 10.78
N GLY A 69 -6.25 2.16 11.94
CA GLY A 69 -6.74 0.78 12.14
C GLY A 69 -7.90 0.46 11.22
N LEU A 70 -8.86 1.37 11.14
CA LEU A 70 -10.03 1.22 10.27
C LEU A 70 -9.63 1.27 8.79
N ALA A 71 -8.87 2.28 8.36
CA ALA A 71 -8.52 2.45 6.96
C ALA A 71 -7.52 1.39 6.48
N LEU A 72 -6.38 1.21 7.20
CA LEU A 72 -5.25 0.41 6.75
C LEU A 72 -5.39 -1.08 7.08
N PHE A 73 -5.92 -1.43 8.24
CA PHE A 73 -5.93 -2.80 8.76
C PHE A 73 -7.32 -3.46 8.82
N CYS A 74 -8.39 -2.70 8.55
CA CYS A 74 -9.74 -3.21 8.40
C CYS A 74 -10.21 -3.09 6.94
N CYS A 75 -10.66 -1.92 6.50
CA CYS A 75 -11.30 -1.71 5.21
C CYS A 75 -10.39 -2.08 4.02
N ASN A 76 -9.12 -1.69 4.06
CA ASN A 76 -8.14 -2.02 3.03
C ASN A 76 -8.06 -3.53 2.77
N PHE A 77 -7.90 -4.32 3.83
CA PHE A 77 -7.76 -5.77 3.72
C PHE A 77 -9.07 -6.47 3.38
N LEU A 78 -10.21 -6.00 3.92
CA LEU A 78 -11.51 -6.51 3.48
C LEU A 78 -11.67 -6.37 1.97
N CYS A 79 -11.38 -5.18 1.45
CA CYS A 79 -11.45 -4.91 0.02
C CYS A 79 -10.56 -5.86 -0.78
N PHE A 80 -9.31 -6.09 -0.37
CA PHE A 80 -8.40 -6.96 -1.11
C PHE A 80 -8.76 -8.44 -0.99
N TYR A 81 -9.17 -8.93 0.17
CA TYR A 81 -9.60 -10.31 0.31
C TYR A 81 -10.84 -10.60 -0.54
N TYR A 82 -11.82 -9.70 -0.54
CA TYR A 82 -12.99 -9.86 -1.41
C TYR A 82 -12.65 -9.67 -2.90
N ALA A 83 -11.79 -8.71 -3.25
CA ALA A 83 -11.33 -8.55 -4.64
C ALA A 83 -10.66 -9.82 -5.18
N SER A 84 -9.83 -10.48 -4.35
CA SER A 84 -9.12 -11.72 -4.73
C SER A 84 -10.02 -12.94 -4.89
N GLN A 85 -11.31 -12.84 -4.59
CA GLN A 85 -12.30 -13.88 -4.93
C GLN A 85 -12.74 -13.81 -6.41
N TRP A 86 -12.60 -12.64 -7.03
CA TRP A 86 -13.10 -12.36 -8.37
C TRP A 86 -11.98 -12.08 -9.38
N VAL A 87 -10.82 -11.69 -8.90
CA VAL A 87 -9.69 -11.23 -9.71
C VAL A 87 -8.41 -11.94 -9.27
N PRO A 88 -7.60 -12.45 -10.21
CA PRO A 88 -6.29 -13.02 -9.91
C PRO A 88 -5.43 -12.11 -9.04
N SER A 89 -4.72 -12.68 -8.08
CA SER A 89 -3.94 -11.94 -7.09
C SER A 89 -2.90 -11.00 -7.71
N GLY A 90 -2.29 -11.41 -8.81
CA GLY A 90 -1.36 -10.58 -9.58
C GLY A 90 -1.99 -9.30 -10.13
N LEU A 91 -3.26 -9.36 -10.57
CA LEU A 91 -3.98 -8.16 -11.05
C LEU A 91 -4.41 -7.25 -9.90
N VAL A 92 -4.78 -7.79 -8.75
CA VAL A 92 -5.04 -6.98 -7.55
C VAL A 92 -3.76 -6.22 -7.16
N ALA A 93 -2.58 -6.84 -7.24
CA ALA A 93 -1.30 -6.17 -7.02
C ALA A 93 -1.01 -5.05 -8.04
N VAL A 94 -1.43 -5.23 -9.31
CA VAL A 94 -1.32 -4.17 -10.33
C VAL A 94 -2.17 -2.97 -9.95
N VAL A 95 -3.43 -3.18 -9.57
CA VAL A 95 -4.32 -2.10 -9.10
C VAL A 95 -3.73 -1.40 -7.89
N PHE A 96 -3.21 -2.17 -6.92
CA PHE A 96 -2.55 -1.62 -5.74
C PHE A 96 -1.33 -0.77 -6.08
N SER A 97 -0.62 -1.04 -7.17
CA SER A 97 0.52 -0.21 -7.60
C SER A 97 0.15 1.23 -7.97
N THR A 98 -1.16 1.54 -8.10
CA THR A 98 -1.66 2.92 -8.23
C THR A 98 -1.68 3.70 -6.92
N ALA A 99 -1.30 3.10 -5.80
CA ALA A 99 -1.27 3.76 -4.48
C ALA A 99 -0.58 5.13 -4.45
N PRO A 100 0.50 5.38 -5.21
CA PRO A 100 1.10 6.71 -5.30
C PRO A 100 0.17 7.80 -5.82
N ILE A 101 -0.70 7.45 -6.76
CA ILE A 101 -1.69 8.37 -7.32
C ILE A 101 -2.67 8.77 -6.22
N TRP A 102 -3.17 7.78 -5.47
CA TRP A 102 -4.06 8.01 -4.34
C TRP A 102 -3.39 8.76 -3.19
N ASN A 103 -2.08 8.52 -2.95
CA ASN A 103 -1.29 9.32 -2.00
C ASN A 103 -1.25 10.80 -2.40
N ALA A 104 -1.10 11.11 -3.68
CA ALA A 104 -1.11 12.49 -4.16
C ALA A 104 -2.51 13.13 -4.03
N ILE A 105 -3.58 12.38 -4.37
CA ILE A 105 -4.97 12.83 -4.22
C ILE A 105 -5.29 13.10 -2.75
N ASN A 106 -5.03 12.12 -1.87
CA ASN A 106 -5.25 12.27 -0.43
C ASN A 106 -4.38 13.38 0.17
N GLY A 107 -3.13 13.52 -0.29
CA GLY A 107 -2.25 14.63 0.09
C GLY A 107 -2.83 16.00 -0.29
N ARG A 108 -3.51 16.08 -1.45
CA ARG A 108 -4.22 17.30 -1.86
C ARG A 108 -5.44 17.58 -0.98
N LEU A 109 -6.28 16.55 -0.77
CA LEU A 109 -7.54 16.68 -0.04
C LEU A 109 -7.34 17.00 1.44
N PHE A 110 -6.40 16.30 2.10
CA PHE A 110 -6.24 16.39 3.56
C PHE A 110 -5.07 17.27 4.03
N MET A 111 -4.11 17.58 3.14
CA MET A 111 -2.92 18.39 3.47
C MET A 111 -2.74 19.61 2.57
N GLY A 112 -3.63 19.86 1.61
CA GLY A 112 -3.52 20.98 0.68
C GLY A 112 -2.33 20.92 -0.29
N ARG A 113 -1.62 19.79 -0.40
CA ARG A 113 -0.44 19.64 -1.27
C ARG A 113 -0.83 19.72 -2.74
N PRO A 114 -0.12 20.48 -3.59
CA PRO A 114 -0.44 20.57 -5.02
C PRO A 114 -0.18 19.22 -5.71
N ILE A 115 -1.10 18.79 -6.58
CA ILE A 115 -0.89 17.63 -7.44
C ILE A 115 -0.01 18.08 -8.63
N ARG A 116 1.10 17.39 -8.84
CA ARG A 116 2.01 17.66 -9.95
C ARG A 116 1.43 17.14 -11.27
N ARG A 117 1.70 17.81 -12.39
CA ARG A 117 1.24 17.38 -13.74
C ARG A 117 1.72 15.97 -14.08
N GLN A 118 2.93 15.59 -13.65
CA GLN A 118 3.47 14.23 -13.83
C GLN A 118 2.63 13.16 -13.17
N VAL A 119 2.07 13.45 -11.98
CA VAL A 119 1.15 12.52 -11.28
C VAL A 119 -0.13 12.32 -12.09
N VAL A 120 -0.66 13.38 -12.70
CA VAL A 120 -1.85 13.28 -13.56
C VAL A 120 -1.54 12.44 -14.80
N GLY A 121 -0.42 12.72 -15.50
CA GLY A 121 0.02 11.94 -16.65
C GLY A 121 0.28 10.47 -16.29
N GLY A 122 0.95 10.23 -15.16
CA GLY A 122 1.18 8.89 -14.63
C GLY A 122 -0.12 8.14 -14.28
N ALA A 123 -1.12 8.85 -13.73
CA ALA A 123 -2.44 8.31 -13.44
C ALA A 123 -3.17 7.85 -14.71
N LEU A 124 -3.16 8.67 -15.76
CA LEU A 124 -3.80 8.34 -17.04
C LEU A 124 -3.14 7.12 -17.70
N LEU A 125 -1.79 7.05 -17.70
CA LEU A 125 -1.07 5.88 -18.19
C LEU A 125 -1.36 4.64 -17.35
N GLY A 126 -1.37 4.77 -16.01
CA GLY A 126 -1.67 3.66 -15.09
C GLY A 126 -3.09 3.11 -15.28
N LEU A 127 -4.08 3.99 -15.39
CA LEU A 127 -5.48 3.58 -15.65
C LEU A 127 -5.63 2.92 -17.02
N GLY A 128 -5.00 3.46 -18.07
CA GLY A 128 -4.96 2.84 -19.40
C GLY A 128 -4.29 1.47 -19.36
N GLY A 129 -3.20 1.34 -18.62
CA GLY A 129 -2.51 0.06 -18.41
C GLY A 129 -3.35 -0.97 -17.68
N ILE A 130 -4.08 -0.58 -16.62
CA ILE A 130 -5.03 -1.46 -15.92
C ILE A 130 -6.13 -1.91 -16.89
N ALA A 131 -6.70 -0.98 -17.67
CA ALA A 131 -7.73 -1.34 -18.65
C ALA A 131 -7.22 -2.39 -19.65
N LEU A 132 -5.99 -2.25 -20.17
CA LEU A 132 -5.38 -3.23 -21.07
C LEU A 132 -5.12 -4.59 -20.41
N LEU A 133 -4.74 -4.59 -19.12
CA LEU A 133 -4.53 -5.84 -18.36
C LEU A 133 -5.82 -6.61 -18.14
N PHE A 134 -6.93 -5.91 -17.90
CA PHE A 134 -8.22 -6.54 -17.66
C PHE A 134 -8.97 -6.89 -18.95
N LEU A 135 -8.70 -6.19 -20.06
CA LEU A 135 -9.40 -6.37 -21.33
C LEU A 135 -9.43 -7.84 -21.84
N PRO A 136 -8.32 -8.60 -21.81
CA PRO A 136 -8.35 -10.01 -22.26
C PRO A 136 -9.27 -10.89 -21.42
N GLN A 137 -9.36 -10.63 -20.10
CA GLN A 137 -10.16 -11.41 -19.18
C GLN A 137 -11.65 -11.04 -19.25
N MET A 138 -11.96 -9.82 -19.67
CA MET A 138 -13.32 -9.38 -19.92
C MET A 138 -13.88 -9.88 -21.27
N ARG A 139 -13.03 -10.37 -22.20
CA ARG A 139 -13.49 -10.89 -23.50
C ARG A 139 -14.38 -12.11 -23.30
N GLY A 140 -15.63 -11.98 -23.69
CA GLY A 140 -16.66 -13.01 -23.51
C GLY A 140 -17.44 -12.92 -22.19
N HIS A 141 -17.05 -12.05 -21.26
CA HIS A 141 -17.65 -11.91 -19.93
C HIS A 141 -17.90 -10.44 -19.56
N TRP A 142 -18.24 -9.60 -20.54
CA TRP A 142 -18.50 -8.17 -20.32
C TRP A 142 -19.58 -7.85 -19.25
N ASN A 143 -20.45 -8.83 -18.98
CA ASN A 143 -21.47 -8.77 -17.95
C ASN A 143 -21.07 -9.48 -16.65
N ASP A 144 -19.80 -9.87 -16.49
CA ASP A 144 -19.33 -10.46 -15.25
C ASP A 144 -19.20 -9.35 -14.18
N SER A 145 -20.30 -9.19 -13.44
CA SER A 145 -20.39 -8.24 -12.33
C SER A 145 -19.33 -8.49 -11.25
N GLY A 146 -18.85 -9.74 -11.14
CA GLY A 146 -17.81 -10.11 -10.17
C GLY A 146 -16.47 -9.46 -10.47
N MET A 147 -15.99 -9.49 -11.72
CA MET A 147 -14.73 -8.87 -12.09
C MET A 147 -14.75 -7.34 -11.88
N LEU A 148 -15.82 -6.66 -12.27
CA LEU A 148 -15.96 -5.21 -12.04
C LEU A 148 -16.03 -4.89 -10.55
N LEU A 149 -16.75 -5.70 -9.77
CA LEU A 149 -16.79 -5.59 -8.31
C LEU A 149 -15.39 -5.77 -7.71
N GLY A 150 -14.65 -6.81 -8.13
CA GLY A 150 -13.28 -7.06 -7.68
C GLY A 150 -12.33 -5.91 -7.99
N LEU A 151 -12.41 -5.34 -9.20
CA LEU A 151 -11.65 -4.15 -9.59
C LEU A 151 -12.00 -2.94 -8.71
N GLY A 152 -13.30 -2.68 -8.51
CA GLY A 152 -13.79 -1.59 -7.65
C GLY A 152 -13.31 -1.74 -6.21
N LEU A 153 -13.39 -2.96 -5.65
CA LEU A 153 -12.88 -3.27 -4.32
C LEU A 153 -11.36 -3.08 -4.23
N ALA A 154 -10.60 -3.52 -5.24
CA ALA A 154 -9.15 -3.33 -5.25
C ALA A 154 -8.76 -1.83 -5.28
N LEU A 155 -9.47 -1.01 -6.06
CA LEU A 155 -9.30 0.45 -6.07
C LEU A 155 -9.64 1.06 -4.70
N LEU A 156 -10.79 0.71 -4.12
CA LEU A 156 -11.21 1.20 -2.80
C LEU A 156 -10.20 0.81 -1.72
N GLY A 157 -9.74 -0.44 -1.73
CA GLY A 157 -8.69 -0.92 -0.85
C GLY A 157 -7.41 -0.08 -0.98
N THR A 158 -7.02 0.28 -2.20
CA THR A 158 -5.85 1.13 -2.45
C THR A 158 -6.03 2.56 -1.92
N VAL A 159 -7.24 3.12 -2.02
CA VAL A 159 -7.58 4.42 -1.39
C VAL A 159 -7.46 4.34 0.13
N CYS A 160 -8.00 3.27 0.74
CA CYS A 160 -7.91 3.03 2.18
C CYS A 160 -6.44 2.89 2.63
N PHE A 161 -5.61 2.17 1.86
CA PHE A 161 -4.18 2.07 2.09
C PHE A 161 -3.49 3.44 2.08
N SER A 162 -3.78 4.25 1.06
CA SER A 162 -3.24 5.61 0.94
C SER A 162 -3.62 6.49 2.13
N THR A 163 -4.89 6.40 2.58
CA THR A 163 -5.36 7.12 3.76
C THR A 163 -4.58 6.70 5.01
N GLY A 164 -4.37 5.39 5.20
CA GLY A 164 -3.58 4.87 6.31
C GLY A 164 -2.11 5.31 6.29
N ASN A 165 -1.50 5.40 5.09
CA ASN A 165 -0.13 5.93 4.93
C ASN A 165 -0.04 7.40 5.33
N LEU A 166 -1.02 8.20 4.95
CA LEU A 166 -1.07 9.61 5.32
C LEU A 166 -1.18 9.79 6.83
N LEU A 167 -2.04 9.00 7.49
CA LEU A 167 -2.19 8.99 8.95
C LEU A 167 -0.89 8.56 9.64
N SER A 168 -0.23 7.50 9.15
CA SER A 168 1.08 7.06 9.66
C SER A 168 2.14 8.14 9.51
N SER A 169 2.24 8.78 8.34
CA SER A 169 3.18 9.87 8.10
C SER A 169 2.96 11.03 9.07
N ARG A 170 1.71 11.37 9.36
CA ARG A 170 1.36 12.41 10.34
C ARG A 170 1.77 12.03 11.75
N MET A 171 1.52 10.80 12.18
CA MET A 171 1.93 10.32 13.50
C MET A 171 3.45 10.25 13.65
N GLN A 172 4.17 9.87 12.59
CA GLN A 172 5.64 9.91 12.60
C GLN A 172 6.17 11.34 12.71
N ALA A 173 5.54 12.32 12.06
CA ALA A 173 5.88 13.74 12.22
C ALA A 173 5.65 14.25 13.65
N LEU A 174 4.78 13.59 14.43
CA LEU A 174 4.57 13.84 15.87
C LEU A 174 5.53 13.03 16.77
N GLY A 175 6.54 12.37 16.19
CA GLY A 175 7.54 11.59 16.92
C GLY A 175 7.12 10.16 17.28
N LEU A 176 5.97 9.66 16.80
CA LEU A 176 5.54 8.30 17.06
C LEU A 176 6.21 7.33 16.09
N THR A 177 6.72 6.21 16.61
CA THR A 177 7.37 5.20 15.79
C THR A 177 6.36 4.28 15.11
N PRO A 178 6.65 3.78 13.89
CA PRO A 178 5.80 2.80 13.22
C PRO A 178 5.58 1.50 14.03
N TRP A 179 6.55 1.09 14.84
CA TRP A 179 6.39 -0.05 15.74
C TRP A 179 5.20 0.13 16.67
N LEU A 180 5.14 1.28 17.36
CA LEU A 180 4.07 1.60 18.30
C LEU A 180 2.73 1.78 17.58
N THR A 181 2.72 2.56 16.49
CA THR A 181 1.48 2.87 15.78
C THR A 181 0.88 1.65 15.08
N ASN A 182 1.71 0.77 14.49
CA ASN A 182 1.24 -0.48 13.89
C ASN A 182 0.70 -1.45 14.93
N THR A 183 1.35 -1.58 16.09
CA THR A 183 0.84 -2.44 17.18
C THR A 183 -0.61 -2.12 17.49
N TRP A 184 -0.91 -0.86 17.78
CA TRP A 184 -2.25 -0.44 18.18
C TRP A 184 -3.23 -0.37 16.99
N ALA A 185 -2.81 0.10 15.84
CA ALA A 185 -3.69 0.18 14.68
C ALA A 185 -4.07 -1.22 14.16
N MET A 186 -3.15 -2.19 14.16
CA MET A 186 -3.45 -3.59 13.83
C MET A 186 -4.40 -4.21 14.86
N LEU A 187 -4.16 -3.98 16.17
CA LEU A 187 -5.05 -4.47 17.21
C LEU A 187 -6.47 -3.91 17.06
N ILE A 188 -6.59 -2.61 16.83
CA ILE A 188 -7.88 -1.94 16.63
C ILE A 188 -8.60 -2.49 15.39
N GLY A 189 -7.90 -2.55 14.24
CA GLY A 189 -8.48 -3.07 12.99
C GLY A 189 -8.93 -4.52 13.13
N ALA A 190 -8.11 -5.38 13.74
CA ALA A 190 -8.44 -6.78 14.01
C ALA A 190 -9.64 -6.93 14.94
N THR A 191 -9.70 -6.11 16.00
CA THR A 191 -10.81 -6.16 16.97
C THR A 191 -12.12 -5.68 16.35
N ILE A 192 -12.09 -4.63 15.52
CA ILE A 192 -13.28 -4.19 14.76
C ILE A 192 -13.78 -5.32 13.86
N LEU A 193 -12.88 -5.99 13.12
CA LEU A 193 -13.23 -7.10 12.25
C LEU A 193 -13.75 -8.31 13.04
N GLY A 194 -13.07 -8.67 14.13
CA GLY A 194 -13.49 -9.77 15.00
C GLY A 194 -14.86 -9.52 15.62
N CYS A 195 -15.09 -8.33 16.18
CA CYS A 195 -16.39 -7.95 16.72
C CYS A 195 -17.49 -7.96 15.64
N GLY A 196 -17.19 -7.42 14.45
CA GLY A 196 -18.11 -7.45 13.32
C GLY A 196 -18.46 -8.88 12.89
N ALA A 197 -17.46 -9.75 12.77
CA ALA A 197 -17.67 -11.16 12.44
C ALA A 197 -18.50 -11.88 13.52
N TRP A 198 -18.23 -11.61 14.80
CA TRP A 198 -19.00 -12.15 15.91
C TRP A 198 -20.47 -11.72 15.89
N LEU A 199 -20.71 -10.42 15.69
CA LEU A 199 -22.09 -9.87 15.59
C LEU A 199 -22.86 -10.46 14.42
N LEU A 200 -22.17 -10.81 13.32
CA LEU A 200 -22.75 -11.45 12.14
C LEU A 200 -22.81 -12.99 12.25
N ASN A 201 -22.52 -13.56 13.44
CA ASN A 201 -22.50 -15.00 13.70
C ASN A 201 -21.59 -15.78 12.73
N MET A 202 -20.49 -15.18 12.27
CA MET A 202 -19.53 -15.87 11.41
C MET A 202 -18.71 -16.90 12.24
N PRO A 203 -18.42 -18.09 11.70
CA PRO A 203 -17.66 -19.10 12.41
C PRO A 203 -16.22 -18.64 12.66
N PHE A 204 -15.77 -18.66 13.92
CA PHE A 204 -14.39 -18.42 14.35
C PHE A 204 -13.59 -19.73 14.37
N ALA A 205 -13.62 -20.47 13.26
CA ALA A 205 -12.86 -21.69 13.11
C ALA A 205 -11.65 -21.43 12.20
N LEU A 206 -10.49 -21.95 12.57
CA LEU A 206 -9.33 -22.00 11.69
C LEU A 206 -9.44 -23.25 10.81
N GLU A 207 -9.11 -23.10 9.54
CA GLU A 207 -9.01 -24.27 8.65
C GLU A 207 -7.79 -25.11 9.04
N PRO A 208 -7.97 -26.41 9.39
CA PRO A 208 -6.88 -27.25 9.89
C PRO A 208 -5.98 -27.79 8.76
N THR A 209 -5.65 -26.93 7.77
CA THR A 209 -4.73 -27.29 6.70
C THR A 209 -3.38 -26.58 6.87
N MET A 210 -2.29 -27.27 6.51
CA MET A 210 -0.95 -26.68 6.53
C MET A 210 -0.88 -25.45 5.62
N ARG A 211 -1.60 -25.46 4.49
CA ARG A 211 -1.66 -24.37 3.53
C ARG A 211 -2.23 -23.09 4.18
N TYR A 212 -3.35 -23.21 4.89
CA TYR A 212 -3.97 -22.08 5.59
C TYR A 212 -3.08 -21.59 6.74
N ALA A 213 -2.60 -22.48 7.60
CA ALA A 213 -1.78 -22.12 8.75
C ALA A 213 -0.46 -21.45 8.33
N ALA A 214 0.24 -22.00 7.33
CA ALA A 214 1.47 -21.42 6.81
C ALA A 214 1.21 -20.05 6.17
N SER A 215 0.14 -19.90 5.39
CA SER A 215 -0.23 -18.61 4.80
C SER A 215 -0.58 -17.57 5.86
N LEU A 216 -1.33 -17.95 6.92
CA LEU A 216 -1.67 -17.07 8.02
C LEU A 216 -0.42 -16.56 8.75
N LEU A 217 0.51 -17.46 9.11
CA LEU A 217 1.76 -17.08 9.77
C LEU A 217 2.65 -16.22 8.85
N TYR A 218 2.74 -16.58 7.56
CA TYR A 218 3.48 -15.79 6.58
C TYR A 218 2.90 -14.38 6.45
N LEU A 219 1.58 -14.26 6.32
CA LEU A 219 0.91 -12.97 6.22
C LEU A 219 1.00 -12.16 7.53
N ALA A 220 0.92 -12.83 8.69
CA ALA A 220 1.01 -12.14 9.99
C ALA A 220 2.43 -11.63 10.28
N ILE A 221 3.46 -12.46 10.17
CA ILE A 221 4.82 -12.10 10.59
C ILE A 221 5.62 -11.46 9.45
N PRO A 222 6.01 -12.14 8.36
CA PRO A 222 6.71 -11.47 7.27
C PRO A 222 5.86 -10.35 6.64
N GLY A 223 4.62 -10.65 6.27
CA GLY A 223 3.75 -9.73 5.53
C GLY A 223 3.33 -8.49 6.33
N SER A 224 2.96 -8.67 7.60
CA SER A 224 2.44 -7.56 8.42
C SER A 224 3.49 -6.97 9.34
N VAL A 225 4.14 -7.75 10.21
CA VAL A 225 5.12 -7.20 11.17
C VAL A 225 6.33 -6.64 10.41
N VAL A 226 6.99 -7.46 9.59
CA VAL A 226 8.20 -7.04 8.89
C VAL A 226 7.88 -6.09 7.75
N GLY A 227 6.95 -6.45 6.87
CA GLY A 227 6.63 -5.69 5.66
C GLY A 227 6.12 -4.28 5.96
N PHE A 228 5.08 -4.11 6.80
CA PHE A 228 4.57 -2.78 7.16
C PHE A 228 5.59 -1.97 7.94
N THR A 229 6.35 -2.60 8.84
CA THR A 229 7.37 -1.87 9.58
C THR A 229 8.48 -1.38 8.66
N ALA A 230 8.99 -2.23 7.78
CA ALA A 230 10.01 -1.87 6.79
C ALA A 230 9.52 -0.74 5.87
N TYR A 231 8.30 -0.86 5.34
CA TYR A 231 7.70 0.14 4.46
C TYR A 231 7.46 1.47 5.17
N LEU A 232 6.84 1.47 6.36
CA LEU A 232 6.55 2.70 7.09
C LEU A 232 7.81 3.36 7.67
N LEU A 233 8.85 2.60 8.00
CA LEU A 233 10.17 3.16 8.28
C LEU A 233 10.76 3.84 7.03
N LEU A 234 10.58 3.24 5.86
CA LEU A 234 11.01 3.84 4.60
C LEU A 234 10.22 5.14 4.33
N VAL A 235 8.90 5.13 4.52
CA VAL A 235 8.03 6.33 4.44
C VAL A 235 8.54 7.45 5.36
N GLY A 236 8.90 7.13 6.60
CA GLY A 236 9.44 8.12 7.54
C GLY A 236 10.80 8.70 7.13
N ARG A 237 11.66 7.89 6.45
CA ARG A 237 13.02 8.30 6.08
C ARG A 237 13.11 9.07 4.78
N ILE A 238 12.39 8.65 3.75
CA ILE A 238 12.50 9.22 2.39
C ILE A 238 11.22 9.89 1.90
N GLY A 239 10.19 9.90 2.75
CA GLY A 239 8.87 10.42 2.44
C GLY A 239 7.95 9.40 1.75
N PRO A 240 6.62 9.59 1.85
CA PRO A 240 5.64 8.66 1.30
C PRO A 240 5.75 8.53 -0.23
N ASP A 241 6.03 9.63 -0.94
CA ASP A 241 6.14 9.64 -2.40
C ASP A 241 7.30 8.76 -2.87
N ARG A 242 8.49 8.87 -2.24
CA ARG A 242 9.66 8.07 -2.62
C ARG A 242 9.55 6.61 -2.14
N ALA A 243 8.98 6.37 -0.98
CA ALA A 243 8.75 5.01 -0.49
C ALA A 243 7.79 4.25 -1.41
N ALA A 244 6.80 4.94 -1.98
CA ALA A 244 5.84 4.36 -2.90
C ALA A 244 6.46 3.82 -4.21
N TYR A 245 7.71 4.19 -4.57
CA TYR A 245 8.41 3.52 -5.70
C TYR A 245 8.53 2.00 -5.51
N SER A 246 8.54 1.51 -4.25
CA SER A 246 8.55 0.06 -4.00
C SER A 246 7.32 -0.62 -4.58
N THR A 247 6.16 0.06 -4.61
CA THR A 247 4.91 -0.51 -5.14
C THR A 247 4.96 -0.73 -6.66
N VAL A 248 5.86 -0.04 -7.37
CA VAL A 248 6.04 -0.21 -8.83
C VAL A 248 6.53 -1.62 -9.18
N LEU A 249 7.34 -2.23 -8.31
CA LEU A 249 7.88 -3.57 -8.55
C LEU A 249 6.94 -4.69 -8.08
N PHE A 250 5.93 -4.41 -7.25
CA PHE A 250 5.00 -5.43 -6.76
C PHE A 250 4.27 -6.17 -7.89
N PRO A 251 3.73 -5.50 -8.93
CA PRO A 251 3.08 -6.19 -10.03
C PRO A 251 3.98 -7.18 -10.75
N VAL A 252 5.26 -6.85 -10.91
CA VAL A 252 6.21 -7.75 -11.58
C VAL A 252 6.36 -9.06 -10.80
N VAL A 253 6.60 -8.95 -9.48
CA VAL A 253 6.70 -10.13 -8.61
C VAL A 253 5.37 -10.87 -8.52
N ALA A 254 4.27 -10.16 -8.26
CA ALA A 254 2.96 -10.75 -8.05
C ALA A 254 2.42 -11.46 -9.31
N LEU A 255 2.53 -10.85 -10.50
CA LEU A 255 2.13 -11.48 -11.75
C LEU A 255 3.01 -12.68 -12.11
N SER A 256 4.33 -12.62 -11.83
CA SER A 256 5.21 -13.77 -12.02
C SER A 256 4.78 -14.95 -11.14
N VAL A 257 4.45 -14.69 -9.88
CA VAL A 257 3.93 -15.71 -8.95
C VAL A 257 2.56 -16.20 -9.37
N SER A 258 1.65 -15.30 -9.78
CA SER A 258 0.31 -15.63 -10.27
C SER A 258 0.36 -16.50 -11.55
N THR A 259 1.36 -16.29 -12.43
CA THR A 259 1.58 -17.13 -13.61
C THR A 259 1.84 -18.57 -13.21
N VAL A 260 2.65 -18.79 -12.18
CA VAL A 260 3.04 -20.14 -11.74
C VAL A 260 1.96 -20.83 -10.92
N LEU A 261 1.31 -20.10 -10.01
CA LEU A 261 0.43 -20.68 -8.99
C LEU A 261 -1.07 -20.52 -9.26
N GLU A 262 -1.47 -19.55 -10.07
CA GLU A 262 -2.88 -19.30 -10.45
C GLU A 262 -3.13 -19.57 -11.95
N GLY A 263 -2.08 -19.90 -12.72
CA GLY A 263 -2.21 -20.13 -14.15
C GLY A 263 -2.52 -18.87 -14.95
N TYR A 264 -2.09 -17.68 -14.48
CA TYR A 264 -2.29 -16.41 -15.20
C TYR A 264 -1.66 -16.48 -16.59
N GLN A 265 -2.46 -16.18 -17.61
CA GLN A 265 -2.04 -16.25 -19.01
C GLN A 265 -1.62 -14.89 -19.53
N TRP A 266 -0.37 -14.79 -19.99
CA TRP A 266 0.14 -13.58 -20.59
C TRP A 266 -0.39 -13.41 -22.02
N SER A 267 -0.84 -12.20 -22.32
CA SER A 267 -1.16 -11.76 -23.68
C SER A 267 -0.32 -10.53 -24.03
N ALA A 268 -0.21 -10.19 -25.31
CA ALA A 268 0.47 -8.95 -25.73
C ALA A 268 -0.17 -7.71 -25.07
N LEU A 269 -1.50 -7.71 -24.89
CA LEU A 269 -2.21 -6.63 -24.21
C LEU A 269 -1.84 -6.57 -22.72
N ALA A 270 -1.69 -7.74 -22.06
CA ALA A 270 -1.28 -7.80 -20.65
C ALA A 270 0.14 -7.25 -20.45
N VAL A 271 1.08 -7.61 -21.33
CA VAL A 271 2.45 -7.08 -21.30
C VAL A 271 2.44 -5.57 -21.54
N GLY A 272 1.75 -5.09 -22.58
CA GLY A 272 1.60 -3.67 -22.87
C GLY A 272 0.95 -2.91 -21.69
N GLY A 273 -0.09 -3.47 -21.09
CA GLY A 273 -0.76 -2.92 -19.90
C GLY A 273 0.17 -2.80 -18.71
N LEU A 274 0.95 -3.84 -18.40
CA LEU A 274 1.95 -3.80 -17.33
C LEU A 274 3.01 -2.70 -17.59
N LEU A 275 3.52 -2.61 -18.81
CA LEU A 275 4.49 -1.58 -19.17
C LEU A 275 3.91 -0.16 -19.02
N LEU A 276 2.64 0.06 -19.38
CA LEU A 276 1.97 1.35 -19.16
C LEU A 276 1.79 1.66 -17.65
N VAL A 277 1.42 0.67 -16.83
CA VAL A 277 1.32 0.87 -15.37
C VAL A 277 2.68 1.22 -14.78
N LEU A 278 3.72 0.47 -15.13
CA LEU A 278 5.09 0.73 -14.65
C LEU A 278 5.59 2.10 -15.13
N GLY A 279 5.42 2.42 -16.42
CA GLY A 279 5.79 3.70 -17.00
C GLY A 279 5.02 4.87 -16.39
N GLY A 280 3.72 4.71 -16.15
CA GLY A 280 2.87 5.68 -15.46
C GLY A 280 3.34 5.96 -14.02
N ASN A 281 3.68 4.92 -13.29
CA ASN A 281 4.25 5.05 -11.95
C ASN A 281 5.61 5.77 -11.98
N VAL A 282 6.51 5.40 -12.90
CA VAL A 282 7.81 6.08 -13.06
C VAL A 282 7.59 7.56 -13.38
N LEU A 283 6.68 7.89 -14.31
CA LEU A 283 6.37 9.28 -14.67
C LEU A 283 5.84 10.06 -13.47
N ALA A 284 4.93 9.49 -12.68
CA ALA A 284 4.35 10.13 -11.51
C ALA A 284 5.41 10.54 -10.47
N PHE A 285 6.52 9.77 -10.41
CA PHE A 285 7.60 9.98 -9.44
C PHE A 285 8.79 10.79 -9.97
N MET A 286 8.87 11.06 -11.27
CA MET A 286 9.97 11.87 -11.81
C MET A 286 10.08 13.19 -11.05
N PRO A 287 11.30 13.61 -10.66
CA PRO A 287 11.52 14.92 -10.09
C PRO A 287 11.01 15.97 -11.09
N ALA A 288 10.23 16.96 -10.64
CA ALA A 288 9.93 18.10 -11.46
C ALA A 288 11.27 18.67 -11.91
N GLY A 289 11.54 18.68 -13.24
CA GLY A 289 12.81 19.10 -13.79
C GLY A 289 13.28 20.37 -13.10
N ALA A 290 14.53 20.40 -12.67
CA ALA A 290 15.14 21.59 -12.13
C ALA A 290 14.92 22.70 -13.15
N ARG A 291 14.04 23.65 -12.86
CA ARG A 291 14.05 24.93 -13.54
C ARG A 291 15.45 25.44 -13.27
N LEU A 292 16.30 25.39 -14.31
CA LEU A 292 17.53 26.17 -14.32
C LEU A 292 17.11 27.57 -13.88
N SER A 293 17.42 27.89 -12.64
CA SER A 293 17.32 29.25 -12.11
C SER A 293 18.18 30.08 -13.05
N ARG A 294 17.57 30.71 -14.04
CA ARG A 294 18.18 31.85 -14.67
C ARG A 294 18.34 32.86 -13.58
N SER A 295 19.53 32.93 -13.05
CA SER A 295 20.00 34.05 -12.23
C SER A 295 19.65 35.31 -13.01
N PRO A 296 18.84 36.24 -12.45
CA PRO A 296 18.71 37.57 -13.07
C PRO A 296 20.11 38.17 -13.08
N GLY A 297 20.60 38.52 -14.25
CA GLY A 297 21.92 39.02 -14.47
C GLY A 297 22.32 40.04 -13.40
N ALA A 298 23.49 39.82 -12.83
CA ALA A 298 24.21 40.83 -12.09
C ALA A 298 24.42 42.03 -13.05
N THR A 299 23.56 43.02 -12.91
CA THR A 299 23.85 44.36 -13.46
C THR A 299 25.03 44.89 -12.69
N THR A 300 26.18 44.83 -13.32
CA THR A 300 27.37 45.58 -12.91
C THR A 300 27.01 47.07 -12.89
N ALA A 301 26.85 47.61 -11.70
CA ALA A 301 26.80 49.05 -11.53
C ALA A 301 28.17 49.64 -11.91
N PRO A 302 28.24 50.74 -12.69
CA PRO A 302 29.49 51.36 -13.00
C PRO A 302 30.06 52.05 -11.76
N ALA A 303 31.34 51.80 -11.48
CA ALA A 303 32.10 52.47 -10.43
C ALA A 303 32.13 54.00 -10.71
N GLY A 304 31.52 54.77 -9.82
CA GLY A 304 31.64 56.22 -9.83
C GLY A 304 33.06 56.67 -9.45
N PRO A 305 33.55 57.83 -9.94
CA PRO A 305 34.91 58.27 -9.72
C PRO A 305 35.16 58.74 -8.28
N VAL A 306 36.26 58.26 -7.71
CA VAL A 306 36.85 58.76 -6.47
C VAL A 306 37.30 60.19 -6.68
N ARG A 307 36.66 61.16 -6.00
CA ARG A 307 37.23 62.52 -5.81
C ARG A 307 38.02 62.54 -4.52
N GLY A 308 39.33 62.77 -4.65
CA GLY A 308 40.18 63.13 -3.56
C GLY A 308 40.04 64.58 -3.17
N ALA A 309 40.14 64.83 -1.86
CA ALA A 309 40.78 65.97 -1.19
C ALA A 309 40.73 65.66 0.32
#